data_2bd5955fa2bafb68d699253b1df50a9a
#
_entry.id   2bd5955fa2bafb68d699253b1df50a9a
#
_cell.length_a   1.000
_cell.length_b   1.000
_cell.length_c   1.000
_cell.angle_alpha   90.00
_cell.angle_beta   90.00
_cell.angle_gamma   90.00
#
_symmetry.space_group_name_H-M   'P 1'
#
loop_
_entity.id
_entity.type
_entity.pdbx_description
1 polymer ?
#
loop_
_entity_poly.entity_id
_entity_poly.type
_entity_poly.pdbx_seq_one_letter_code
_entity_poly.pdbx_strand_id
1 'polypeptide(L)'
;MMKQRQRHRSPLLTALLALMMLVETGVAVAGLTVMHGYVDYASALIWIQTDAPGAVEVAWRIEGDEQMRRATFDARALDDNIVVARLTGLLPGSEVSYAIAGDGERREGTLRAQPRWTRPVDAPGISIAIGSCFFLADANPIWGSQNYGSGYEIFDAIAAKNPDAMVWMGDNLYFQPQDELDPASMAWRYRRQRTFAPLRTLLTATSNVAIWDDHDYGPNDADLSYTMKGEALTLFRRYWANPSYGLPETPGVFGRARFGDIDIFLLDDRYYRSANKLLDGPDKTMFGAKQLEWLKNALVYSSAPIKLVVNGSQLWNRVNRFEGWNRYTAEQRAFADWLLAQRVEGLIFLSGDRHFSELLKVDRVGGYPLYEFTSSPLTSGTFDPPGELANPDIVAGTYVVKRQFGMIRVTGPGNDRTIALESYDQKGDLQWRHEIRARDLMFTRQRTR
;
A
#
# COMPACT_ATOMS: atom_id res chain seq x y z
N MET A 1 55.45 65.12 -26.59
CA MET A 1 54.08 64.98 -27.15
C MET A 1 53.66 63.58 -27.00
N MET A 2 52.96 63.25 -25.87
CA MET A 2 52.39 61.94 -25.59
C MET A 2 50.88 61.97 -25.87
N LYS A 3 50.39 61.14 -26.81
CA LYS A 3 48.96 60.96 -27.10
C LYS A 3 48.33 59.96 -26.11
N GLN A 4 47.41 60.42 -25.28
CA GLN A 4 46.53 59.58 -24.47
C GLN A 4 45.59 58.78 -25.41
N ARG A 5 45.52 57.45 -25.22
CA ARG A 5 44.49 56.59 -25.80
C ARG A 5 43.36 56.40 -24.76
N GLN A 6 42.19 56.95 -25.06
CA GLN A 6 40.94 56.64 -24.39
C GLN A 6 40.53 55.22 -24.75
N ARG A 7 40.30 54.39 -23.71
CA ARG A 7 39.64 53.08 -23.87
C ARG A 7 38.14 53.26 -23.74
N HIS A 8 37.42 53.10 -24.82
CA HIS A 8 35.97 52.92 -24.80
C HIS A 8 35.64 51.58 -24.11
N ARG A 9 34.92 51.62 -22.98
CA ARG A 9 34.27 50.45 -22.40
C ARG A 9 32.94 50.25 -23.09
N SER A 10 32.76 49.08 -23.67
CA SER A 10 31.58 48.62 -24.37
C SER A 10 30.43 48.38 -23.36
N PRO A 11 29.20 48.82 -23.61
CA PRO A 11 28.05 48.64 -22.67
C PRO A 11 27.37 47.27 -22.76
N LEU A 12 28.03 46.26 -23.33
CA LEU A 12 27.46 44.92 -23.55
C LEU A 12 27.71 43.90 -22.43
N LEU A 13 28.42 44.30 -21.35
CA LEU A 13 28.74 43.39 -20.25
C LEU A 13 27.81 43.52 -19.02
N THR A 14 26.89 44.48 -19.02
CA THR A 14 25.95 44.71 -17.90
C THR A 14 24.57 44.09 -18.12
N ALA A 15 24.29 43.57 -19.33
CA ALA A 15 23.02 42.92 -19.65
C ALA A 15 23.01 41.39 -19.46
N LEU A 16 24.16 40.76 -19.19
CA LEU A 16 24.28 39.31 -19.05
C LEU A 16 24.23 38.80 -17.59
N LEU A 17 24.20 39.69 -16.59
CA LEU A 17 24.10 39.33 -15.17
C LEU A 17 22.67 39.47 -14.60
N ALA A 18 21.72 39.95 -15.37
CA ALA A 18 20.31 40.09 -14.97
C ALA A 18 19.41 38.97 -15.49
N LEU A 19 19.95 37.95 -16.19
CA LEU A 19 19.16 36.86 -16.79
C LEU A 19 19.48 35.49 -16.19
N MET A 20 20.03 35.44 -14.96
CA MET A 20 20.34 34.18 -14.28
C MET A 20 19.67 34.07 -12.88
N MET A 21 18.57 34.77 -12.63
CA MET A 21 17.72 34.61 -11.47
C MET A 21 16.24 34.49 -11.85
N LEU A 22 15.95 33.63 -12.78
CA LEU A 22 14.57 33.25 -13.12
C LEU A 22 14.56 31.80 -13.59
N VAL A 23 14.94 30.89 -12.72
CA VAL A 23 14.53 29.48 -12.84
C VAL A 23 14.56 28.88 -11.45
N GLU A 24 13.45 28.47 -11.08
CA GLU A 24 12.93 27.57 -10.07
C GLU A 24 11.98 28.28 -9.09
N THR A 25 10.95 28.89 -9.61
CA THR A 25 9.67 28.74 -8.93
C THR A 25 9.21 27.32 -9.28
N GLY A 26 9.72 26.34 -8.58
CA GLY A 26 9.05 25.06 -8.44
C GLY A 26 7.62 25.42 -8.11
N VAL A 27 6.68 25.00 -8.95
CA VAL A 27 5.25 25.14 -8.69
C VAL A 27 5.05 24.54 -7.30
N ALA A 28 4.98 25.39 -6.30
CA ALA A 28 4.37 25.05 -5.05
C ALA A 28 2.96 24.63 -5.45
N VAL A 29 2.73 23.35 -5.54
CA VAL A 29 1.37 22.83 -5.61
C VAL A 29 0.87 22.99 -4.19
N ALA A 30 0.62 24.24 -3.90
CA ALA A 30 -0.01 24.69 -2.70
C ALA A 30 -1.33 23.97 -2.53
N GLY A 31 -1.73 23.79 -1.35
CA GLY A 31 -3.08 23.63 -0.99
C GLY A 31 -3.46 22.28 -0.43
N LEU A 32 -4.71 22.04 -0.47
CA LEU A 32 -5.41 20.94 0.16
C LEU A 32 -5.15 19.61 -0.57
N THR A 33 -4.44 18.68 0.06
CA THR A 33 -4.26 17.30 -0.42
C THR A 33 -5.24 16.37 0.30
N VAL A 34 -5.92 15.50 -0.46
CA VAL A 34 -6.98 14.62 0.05
C VAL A 34 -6.70 13.17 -0.40
N MET A 35 -6.93 12.22 0.51
CA MET A 35 -6.92 10.79 0.24
C MET A 35 -8.10 10.12 0.94
N HIS A 36 -8.81 9.23 0.23
CA HIS A 36 -9.75 8.35 0.90
C HIS A 36 -8.97 7.28 1.65
N GLY A 37 -9.14 7.22 2.95
CA GLY A 37 -8.66 6.10 3.78
C GLY A 37 -9.62 4.93 3.73
N TYR A 38 -9.67 4.15 4.80
CA TYR A 38 -10.59 3.02 4.89
C TYR A 38 -12.06 3.50 4.91
N VAL A 39 -12.84 2.94 3.99
CA VAL A 39 -14.29 3.15 3.90
C VAL A 39 -14.99 1.85 4.26
N ASP A 40 -15.92 1.88 5.20
CA ASP A 40 -16.80 0.76 5.51
C ASP A 40 -18.27 1.06 5.17
N TYR A 41 -19.22 0.25 5.65
CA TYR A 41 -20.65 0.41 5.37
C TYR A 41 -21.34 1.50 6.20
N ALA A 42 -20.70 2.06 7.22
CA ALA A 42 -21.28 3.03 8.16
C ALA A 42 -20.40 4.26 8.39
N SER A 43 -19.14 4.21 7.99
CA SER A 43 -18.18 5.31 8.15
C SER A 43 -17.12 5.32 7.05
N ALA A 44 -16.47 6.47 6.87
CA ALA A 44 -15.32 6.63 5.99
C ALA A 44 -14.26 7.48 6.67
N LEU A 45 -12.99 7.16 6.44
CA LEU A 45 -11.86 7.99 6.81
C LEU A 45 -11.43 8.82 5.60
N ILE A 46 -11.29 10.12 5.79
CA ILE A 46 -10.67 11.02 4.81
C ILE A 46 -9.42 11.61 5.45
N TRP A 47 -8.28 11.34 4.84
CA TRP A 47 -7.01 11.93 5.17
C TRP A 47 -6.86 13.25 4.43
N ILE A 48 -6.47 14.32 5.14
CA ILE A 48 -6.41 15.68 4.64
C ILE A 48 -5.10 16.29 5.11
N GLN A 49 -4.35 16.93 4.21
CA GLN A 49 -3.17 17.71 4.55
C GLN A 49 -3.29 19.11 3.98
N THR A 50 -2.97 20.12 4.79
CA THR A 50 -2.88 21.54 4.42
C THR A 50 -1.41 21.98 4.39
N ASP A 51 -1.09 23.09 3.70
CA ASP A 51 0.26 23.63 3.67
C ASP A 51 0.61 24.36 4.98
N ALA A 52 -0.38 24.92 5.66
CA ALA A 52 -0.21 25.64 6.91
C ALA A 52 -1.16 25.12 8.01
N PRO A 53 -0.78 25.29 9.29
CA PRO A 53 -1.69 25.00 10.41
C PRO A 53 -2.96 25.86 10.32
N GLY A 54 -4.10 25.26 10.68
CA GLY A 54 -5.37 26.00 10.69
C GLY A 54 -6.59 25.11 10.74
N ALA A 55 -7.76 25.72 10.71
CA ALA A 55 -9.03 25.02 10.71
C ALA A 55 -9.30 24.34 9.36
N VAL A 56 -9.72 23.09 9.43
CA VAL A 56 -10.19 22.30 8.28
C VAL A 56 -11.66 21.97 8.51
N GLU A 57 -12.53 22.50 7.66
CA GLU A 57 -13.95 22.18 7.67
C GLU A 57 -14.26 21.05 6.70
N VAL A 58 -14.98 20.04 7.17
CA VAL A 58 -15.46 18.91 6.36
C VAL A 58 -16.98 18.88 6.41
N ALA A 59 -17.62 19.02 5.29
CA ALA A 59 -19.06 18.87 5.13
C ALA A 59 -19.37 17.66 4.26
N TRP A 60 -20.38 16.85 4.62
CA TRP A 60 -20.78 15.71 3.80
C TRP A 60 -22.28 15.48 3.82
N ARG A 61 -22.78 14.89 2.74
CA ARG A 61 -24.17 14.54 2.57
C ARG A 61 -24.29 13.15 1.95
N ILE A 62 -25.20 12.36 2.46
CA ILE A 62 -25.47 11.01 1.96
C ILE A 62 -26.55 11.15 0.86
N GLU A 63 -26.41 10.43 -0.23
CA GLU A 63 -27.42 10.36 -1.28
C GLU A 63 -28.78 9.98 -0.71
N GLY A 64 -29.82 10.76 -1.08
CA GLY A 64 -31.18 10.58 -0.56
C GLY A 64 -31.43 11.18 0.83
N ASP A 65 -30.44 11.80 1.46
CA ASP A 65 -30.58 12.53 2.73
C ASP A 65 -30.39 14.03 2.49
N GLU A 66 -31.36 14.87 2.88
CA GLU A 66 -31.24 16.31 2.74
C GLU A 66 -30.32 16.93 3.81
N GLN A 67 -29.99 16.19 4.86
CA GLN A 67 -29.20 16.70 5.97
C GLN A 67 -27.71 16.81 5.58
N MET A 68 -27.19 18.04 5.60
CA MET A 68 -25.76 18.31 5.52
C MET A 68 -25.11 18.17 6.91
N ARG A 69 -24.17 17.26 7.02
CA ARG A 69 -23.35 17.05 8.23
C ARG A 69 -22.09 17.88 8.11
N ARG A 70 -21.56 18.37 9.23
CA ARG A 70 -20.32 19.17 9.27
C ARG A 70 -19.48 18.82 10.49
N ALA A 71 -18.15 18.91 10.32
CA ALA A 71 -17.20 18.83 11.40
C ALA A 71 -16.01 19.76 11.11
N THR A 72 -15.41 20.32 12.15
CA THR A 72 -14.22 21.15 12.05
C THR A 72 -13.08 20.47 12.82
N PHE A 73 -11.91 20.47 12.22
CA PHE A 73 -10.69 19.89 12.76
C PHE A 73 -9.61 20.97 12.80
N ASP A 74 -8.60 20.78 13.65
CA ASP A 74 -7.44 21.66 13.76
C ASP A 74 -6.20 20.95 13.16
N ALA A 75 -5.75 21.41 12.00
CA ALA A 75 -4.53 20.95 11.37
C ALA A 75 -3.34 21.60 12.07
N ARG A 76 -2.50 20.80 12.75
CA ARG A 76 -1.40 21.28 13.59
C ARG A 76 -0.05 21.01 12.97
N ALA A 77 0.88 21.93 13.11
CA ALA A 77 2.25 21.76 12.61
C ALA A 77 2.95 20.51 13.18
N LEU A 78 2.67 20.15 14.44
CA LEU A 78 3.21 18.93 15.07
C LEU A 78 2.75 17.63 14.39
N ASP A 79 1.63 17.68 13.67
CA ASP A 79 1.05 16.56 12.94
C ASP A 79 1.21 16.76 11.42
N ASP A 80 2.22 17.51 10.98
CA ASP A 80 2.46 17.86 9.56
C ASP A 80 1.25 18.52 8.87
N ASN A 81 0.42 19.25 9.63
CA ASN A 81 -0.84 19.84 9.19
C ASN A 81 -1.83 18.77 8.64
N ILE A 82 -1.78 17.57 9.17
CA ILE A 82 -2.63 16.45 8.75
C ILE A 82 -3.81 16.29 9.70
N VAL A 83 -4.95 16.01 9.11
CA VAL A 83 -6.20 15.63 9.78
C VAL A 83 -6.72 14.33 9.18
N VAL A 84 -7.19 13.41 10.01
CA VAL A 84 -7.98 12.25 9.54
C VAL A 84 -9.40 12.44 10.00
N ALA A 85 -10.26 12.90 9.10
CA ALA A 85 -11.68 13.11 9.36
C ALA A 85 -12.44 11.78 9.25
N ARG A 86 -13.26 11.47 10.26
CA ARG A 86 -14.17 10.33 10.20
C ARG A 86 -15.58 10.81 9.86
N LEU A 87 -16.04 10.47 8.67
CA LEU A 87 -17.43 10.65 8.26
C LEU A 87 -18.26 9.51 8.85
N THR A 88 -19.31 9.83 9.56
CA THR A 88 -20.16 8.84 10.26
C THR A 88 -21.61 8.91 9.81
N GLY A 89 -22.40 7.89 10.18
CA GLY A 89 -23.82 7.81 9.85
C GLY A 89 -24.07 7.52 8.39
N LEU A 90 -23.11 6.89 7.68
CA LEU A 90 -23.28 6.47 6.29
C LEU A 90 -24.31 5.33 6.20
N LEU A 91 -24.96 5.22 5.07
CA LEU A 91 -25.87 4.11 4.76
C LEU A 91 -25.13 3.12 3.83
N PRO A 92 -25.30 1.81 4.06
CA PRO A 92 -24.65 0.80 3.24
C PRO A 92 -24.97 0.96 1.75
N GLY A 93 -23.93 1.06 0.91
CA GLY A 93 -24.04 1.19 -0.54
C GLY A 93 -24.38 2.59 -1.04
N SER A 94 -24.61 3.57 -0.15
CA SER A 94 -24.91 4.94 -0.56
C SER A 94 -23.70 5.67 -1.11
N GLU A 95 -23.92 6.58 -2.04
CA GLU A 95 -22.97 7.59 -2.42
C GLU A 95 -22.95 8.73 -1.38
N VAL A 96 -21.77 9.23 -1.11
CA VAL A 96 -21.53 10.30 -0.13
C VAL A 96 -20.78 11.41 -0.85
N SER A 97 -21.40 12.55 -1.02
CA SER A 97 -20.72 13.76 -1.48
C SER A 97 -20.09 14.49 -0.30
N TYR A 98 -18.89 15.00 -0.47
CA TYR A 98 -18.21 15.78 0.55
C TYR A 98 -17.58 17.04 -0.01
N ALA A 99 -17.38 18.02 0.86
CA ALA A 99 -16.61 19.22 0.60
C ALA A 99 -15.68 19.49 1.77
N ILE A 100 -14.44 19.80 1.47
CA ILE A 100 -13.39 20.11 2.44
C ILE A 100 -12.92 21.53 2.16
N ALA A 101 -12.86 22.37 3.20
CA ALA A 101 -12.33 23.71 3.12
C ALA A 101 -11.21 23.88 4.16
N GLY A 102 -10.07 24.38 3.72
CA GLY A 102 -8.89 24.65 4.56
C GLY A 102 -7.83 25.36 3.73
N ASP A 103 -6.96 26.11 4.39
CA ASP A 103 -5.83 26.80 3.75
C ASP A 103 -6.24 27.73 2.57
N GLY A 104 -7.43 28.32 2.67
CA GLY A 104 -7.98 29.16 1.59
C GLY A 104 -8.48 28.40 0.35
N GLU A 105 -8.40 27.08 0.37
CA GLU A 105 -8.87 26.21 -0.74
C GLU A 105 -10.12 25.42 -0.37
N ARG A 106 -10.79 24.92 -1.41
CA ARG A 106 -11.92 24.01 -1.31
C ARG A 106 -11.75 22.84 -2.28
N ARG A 107 -11.96 21.63 -1.76
CA ARG A 107 -12.00 20.39 -2.54
C ARG A 107 -13.35 19.71 -2.33
N GLU A 108 -13.89 19.21 -3.41
CA GLU A 108 -15.13 18.42 -3.41
C GLU A 108 -14.86 17.05 -4.00
N GLY A 109 -15.60 16.06 -3.55
CA GLY A 109 -15.48 14.70 -4.04
C GLY A 109 -16.67 13.85 -3.63
N THR A 110 -16.64 12.62 -4.11
CA THR A 110 -17.61 11.58 -3.74
C THR A 110 -16.87 10.33 -3.32
N LEU A 111 -17.49 9.56 -2.44
CA LEU A 111 -17.08 8.21 -2.11
C LEU A 111 -18.32 7.33 -1.96
N ARG A 112 -18.14 6.03 -2.00
CA ARG A 112 -19.23 5.08 -1.83
C ARG A 112 -19.01 4.23 -0.58
N ALA A 113 -20.00 4.22 0.32
CA ALA A 113 -20.03 3.31 1.47
C ALA A 113 -20.13 1.85 0.98
N GLN A 114 -19.47 0.92 1.66
CA GLN A 114 -19.56 -0.49 1.28
C GLN A 114 -21.02 -0.98 1.36
N PRO A 115 -21.47 -1.81 0.39
CA PRO A 115 -22.81 -2.37 0.41
C PRO A 115 -22.93 -3.48 1.48
N ARG A 116 -24.15 -3.70 1.94
CA ARG A 116 -24.53 -4.88 2.76
C ARG A 116 -25.58 -5.69 2.03
N TRP A 117 -25.52 -6.98 2.19
CA TRP A 117 -26.48 -7.92 1.63
C TRP A 117 -26.79 -9.01 2.66
N THR A 118 -27.94 -9.65 2.55
CA THR A 118 -28.38 -10.72 3.45
C THR A 118 -28.46 -12.06 2.76
N ARG A 119 -28.72 -12.07 1.45
CA ARG A 119 -28.81 -13.30 0.66
C ARG A 119 -27.53 -13.50 -0.14
N PRO A 120 -26.95 -14.71 -0.20
CA PRO A 120 -25.74 -14.97 -0.98
C PRO A 120 -25.85 -14.56 -2.45
N VAL A 121 -27.05 -14.67 -3.05
CA VAL A 121 -27.26 -14.30 -4.46
C VAL A 121 -27.12 -12.80 -4.74
N ASP A 122 -27.29 -11.97 -3.70
CA ASP A 122 -27.20 -10.51 -3.80
C ASP A 122 -25.76 -9.99 -3.56
N ALA A 123 -24.81 -10.88 -3.30
CA ALA A 123 -23.44 -10.49 -3.03
C ALA A 123 -22.83 -9.76 -4.24
N PRO A 124 -22.39 -8.50 -4.09
CA PRO A 124 -21.85 -7.73 -5.19
C PRO A 124 -20.50 -8.28 -5.66
N GLY A 125 -20.08 -7.92 -6.87
CA GLY A 125 -18.68 -8.03 -7.26
C GLY A 125 -17.84 -7.07 -6.41
N ILE A 126 -16.62 -7.49 -6.10
CA ILE A 126 -15.64 -6.70 -5.36
C ILE A 126 -14.33 -6.72 -6.15
N SER A 127 -13.70 -5.55 -6.29
CA SER A 127 -12.44 -5.41 -6.98
C SER A 127 -11.42 -4.70 -6.10
N ILE A 128 -10.24 -5.31 -5.92
CA ILE A 128 -9.16 -4.78 -5.10
C ILE A 128 -7.92 -4.65 -5.96
N ALA A 129 -7.35 -3.45 -6.04
CA ALA A 129 -6.03 -3.22 -6.63
C ALA A 129 -4.95 -3.48 -5.59
N ILE A 130 -3.82 -4.01 -6.02
CA ILE A 130 -2.65 -4.26 -5.18
C ILE A 130 -1.38 -3.78 -5.87
N GLY A 131 -0.39 -3.32 -5.10
CA GLY A 131 0.90 -2.92 -5.63
C GLY A 131 1.87 -2.49 -4.53
N SER A 132 3.16 -2.52 -4.85
CA SER A 132 4.26 -2.13 -3.97
C SER A 132 5.38 -1.46 -4.76
N CYS A 133 6.43 -1.01 -4.08
CA CYS A 133 7.64 -0.46 -4.69
C CYS A 133 7.33 0.80 -5.53
N PHE A 134 6.71 1.80 -4.86
CA PHE A 134 6.48 3.12 -5.43
C PHE A 134 7.69 4.03 -5.18
N PHE A 135 8.59 4.08 -6.14
CA PHE A 135 9.73 5.00 -6.13
C PHE A 135 9.36 6.31 -6.83
N LEU A 136 9.49 7.43 -6.12
CA LEU A 136 9.38 8.77 -6.69
C LEU A 136 10.78 9.34 -6.90
N ALA A 137 11.18 9.52 -8.17
CA ALA A 137 12.50 9.98 -8.53
C ALA A 137 12.85 11.34 -7.92
N ASP A 138 14.02 11.44 -7.32
CA ASP A 138 14.65 12.71 -6.93
C ASP A 138 15.44 13.29 -8.10
N ALA A 139 15.69 14.61 -8.08
CA ALA A 139 16.51 15.25 -9.07
C ALA A 139 17.95 14.69 -9.09
N ASN A 140 18.47 14.34 -7.91
CA ASN A 140 19.78 13.72 -7.71
C ASN A 140 19.66 12.58 -6.71
N PRO A 141 19.19 11.38 -7.12
CA PRO A 141 19.06 10.25 -6.21
C PRO A 141 20.45 9.76 -5.77
N ILE A 142 20.61 9.48 -4.47
CA ILE A 142 21.87 8.90 -3.95
C ILE A 142 21.95 7.43 -4.35
N TRP A 143 20.81 6.73 -4.39
CA TRP A 143 20.72 5.38 -4.90
C TRP A 143 19.48 5.20 -5.78
N GLY A 144 19.51 4.21 -6.59
CA GLY A 144 18.55 3.96 -7.65
C GLY A 144 19.21 4.07 -9.03
N SER A 145 18.82 3.19 -9.94
CA SER A 145 19.29 3.23 -11.33
C SER A 145 18.48 4.25 -12.14
N GLN A 146 18.92 4.57 -13.35
CA GLN A 146 18.16 5.43 -14.28
C GLN A 146 16.75 4.91 -14.60
N ASN A 147 16.47 3.63 -14.29
CA ASN A 147 15.16 3.01 -14.51
C ASN A 147 14.22 3.16 -13.32
N TYR A 148 14.66 3.72 -12.18
CA TYR A 148 13.81 3.96 -11.02
C TYR A 148 13.03 5.27 -11.18
N GLY A 149 11.78 5.29 -10.72
CA GLY A 149 10.96 6.49 -10.72
C GLY A 149 10.49 6.91 -12.11
N SER A 150 9.83 6.02 -12.83
CA SER A 150 9.12 6.29 -14.08
C SER A 150 7.88 5.41 -14.20
N GLY A 151 7.10 5.59 -15.28
CA GLY A 151 5.87 4.81 -15.47
C GLY A 151 4.72 5.27 -14.57
N TYR A 152 4.70 6.55 -14.23
CA TYR A 152 3.71 7.13 -13.31
C TYR A 152 2.27 7.11 -13.85
N GLU A 153 2.08 6.87 -15.17
CA GLU A 153 0.79 6.58 -15.77
C GLU A 153 0.09 5.36 -15.16
N ILE A 154 0.82 4.53 -14.43
CA ILE A 154 0.28 3.38 -13.71
C ILE A 154 -0.83 3.77 -12.72
N PHE A 155 -0.76 4.94 -12.10
CA PHE A 155 -1.78 5.40 -11.15
C PHE A 155 -3.12 5.69 -11.85
N ASP A 156 -3.07 6.29 -13.04
CA ASP A 156 -4.26 6.50 -13.88
C ASP A 156 -4.78 5.15 -14.40
N ALA A 157 -3.88 4.24 -14.77
CA ALA A 157 -4.26 2.89 -15.22
C ALA A 157 -4.97 2.09 -14.11
N ILE A 158 -4.50 2.18 -12.86
CA ILE A 158 -5.17 1.58 -11.69
C ILE A 158 -6.53 2.22 -11.48
N ALA A 159 -6.60 3.56 -11.44
CA ALA A 159 -7.86 4.30 -11.25
C ALA A 159 -8.90 3.95 -12.33
N ALA A 160 -8.46 3.79 -13.59
CA ALA A 160 -9.33 3.40 -14.70
C ALA A 160 -9.91 1.97 -14.56
N LYS A 161 -9.32 1.10 -13.75
CA LYS A 161 -9.91 -0.22 -13.41
C LYS A 161 -11.03 -0.12 -12.38
N ASN A 162 -11.26 1.08 -11.81
CA ASN A 162 -12.30 1.39 -10.84
C ASN A 162 -12.36 0.38 -9.67
N PRO A 163 -11.25 0.21 -8.92
CA PRO A 163 -11.22 -0.71 -7.78
C PRO A 163 -12.04 -0.15 -6.60
N ASP A 164 -12.64 -1.04 -5.81
CA ASP A 164 -13.29 -0.69 -4.53
C ASP A 164 -12.25 -0.32 -3.46
N ALA A 165 -11.04 -0.90 -3.57
CA ALA A 165 -9.92 -0.61 -2.69
C ALA A 165 -8.58 -0.72 -3.41
N MET A 166 -7.61 0.07 -2.94
CA MET A 166 -6.17 -0.12 -3.21
C MET A 166 -5.49 -0.58 -1.93
N VAL A 167 -4.78 -1.70 -2.00
CA VAL A 167 -3.91 -2.21 -0.94
C VAL A 167 -2.47 -1.96 -1.33
N TRP A 168 -1.83 -1.08 -0.58
CA TRP A 168 -0.42 -0.71 -0.73
C TRP A 168 0.42 -1.68 0.09
N MET A 169 1.24 -2.50 -0.58
CA MET A 169 1.90 -3.65 0.01
C MET A 169 3.37 -3.40 0.39
N GLY A 170 3.63 -2.21 0.95
CA GLY A 170 4.98 -1.84 1.35
C GLY A 170 5.80 -1.18 0.24
N ASP A 171 6.94 -0.62 0.61
CA ASP A 171 7.76 0.22 -0.25
C ASP A 171 6.94 1.34 -0.91
N ASN A 172 6.03 1.90 -0.13
CA ASN A 172 5.16 2.97 -0.64
C ASN A 172 5.92 4.26 -0.90
N LEU A 173 7.11 4.37 -0.31
CA LEU A 173 8.13 5.39 -0.57
C LEU A 173 9.50 4.79 -0.26
N TYR A 174 10.57 5.51 -0.64
CA TYR A 174 11.94 5.07 -0.44
C TYR A 174 12.71 6.13 0.32
N PHE A 175 12.99 5.89 1.61
CA PHE A 175 13.93 6.71 2.34
C PHE A 175 15.30 6.63 1.68
N GLN A 176 15.96 7.77 1.58
CA GLN A 176 17.33 7.86 1.12
C GLN A 176 18.27 7.90 2.35
N PRO A 177 19.56 7.61 2.22
CA PRO A 177 20.48 7.57 3.35
C PRO A 177 20.46 8.82 4.25
N GLN A 178 20.17 10.01 3.70
CA GLN A 178 20.03 11.24 4.48
C GLN A 178 18.72 11.30 5.29
N ASP A 179 17.71 10.52 4.92
CA ASP A 179 16.41 10.51 5.63
C ASP A 179 16.44 9.59 6.85
N GLU A 180 17.24 8.51 6.80
CA GLU A 180 17.17 7.36 7.70
C GLU A 180 17.38 7.68 9.19
N LEU A 181 18.02 8.80 9.52
CA LEU A 181 18.27 9.24 10.90
C LEU A 181 17.67 10.61 11.20
N ASP A 182 16.85 11.16 10.31
CA ASP A 182 16.23 12.46 10.49
C ASP A 182 14.70 12.42 10.27
N PRO A 183 13.89 12.49 11.33
CA PRO A 183 12.43 12.49 11.23
C PRO A 183 11.85 13.59 10.34
N ALA A 184 12.54 14.75 10.26
CA ALA A 184 12.06 15.84 9.42
C ALA A 184 12.21 15.53 7.92
N SER A 185 13.32 14.92 7.54
CA SER A 185 13.55 14.43 6.17
C SER A 185 12.60 13.29 5.81
N MET A 186 12.37 12.34 6.74
CA MET A 186 11.38 11.28 6.57
C MET A 186 9.97 11.86 6.32
N ALA A 187 9.54 12.82 7.12
CA ALA A 187 8.24 13.49 6.96
C ALA A 187 8.16 14.27 5.64
N TRP A 188 9.25 14.96 5.25
CA TRP A 188 9.33 15.65 3.97
C TRP A 188 9.13 14.70 2.79
N ARG A 189 9.70 13.49 2.84
CA ARG A 189 9.56 12.48 1.79
C ARG A 189 8.12 11.99 1.65
N TYR A 190 7.45 11.74 2.75
CA TYR A 190 6.01 11.44 2.75
C TYR A 190 5.19 12.58 2.13
N ARG A 191 5.44 13.84 2.57
CA ARG A 191 4.72 15.02 2.04
C ARG A 191 4.92 15.18 0.54
N ARG A 192 6.17 15.08 0.09
CA ARG A 192 6.51 15.15 -1.33
C ARG A 192 5.75 14.11 -2.16
N GLN A 193 5.63 12.90 -1.65
CA GLN A 193 4.88 11.85 -2.33
C GLN A 193 3.37 12.15 -2.36
N ARG A 194 2.79 12.60 -1.27
CA ARG A 194 1.35 12.93 -1.20
C ARG A 194 0.97 14.08 -2.12
N THR A 195 1.86 15.03 -2.33
CA THR A 195 1.63 16.16 -3.24
C THR A 195 1.94 15.84 -4.72
N PHE A 196 2.44 14.65 -5.02
CA PHE A 196 2.78 14.23 -6.38
C PHE A 196 1.52 14.13 -7.25
N ALA A 197 1.45 15.00 -8.28
CA ALA A 197 0.23 15.18 -9.07
C ALA A 197 -0.31 13.89 -9.72
N PRO A 198 0.50 13.00 -10.34
CA PRO A 198 -0.01 11.75 -10.92
C PRO A 198 -0.69 10.80 -9.93
N LEU A 199 -0.36 10.88 -8.63
CA LEU A 199 -0.94 10.02 -7.61
C LEU A 199 -2.35 10.45 -7.18
N ARG A 200 -2.70 11.73 -7.35
CA ARG A 200 -3.91 12.35 -6.76
C ARG A 200 -5.21 11.67 -7.18
N THR A 201 -5.34 11.33 -8.47
CA THR A 201 -6.55 10.68 -8.99
C THR A 201 -6.79 9.35 -8.26
N LEU A 202 -5.75 8.51 -8.12
CA LEU A 202 -5.88 7.22 -7.44
C LEU A 202 -6.23 7.39 -5.96
N LEU A 203 -5.61 8.33 -5.25
CA LEU A 203 -5.85 8.54 -3.82
C LEU A 203 -7.31 8.89 -3.49
N THR A 204 -8.05 9.50 -4.41
CA THR A 204 -9.46 9.89 -4.23
C THR A 204 -10.44 9.03 -5.02
N ALA A 205 -9.95 8.11 -5.88
CA ALA A 205 -10.82 7.22 -6.66
C ALA A 205 -11.29 6.00 -5.87
N THR A 206 -10.57 5.61 -4.79
CA THR A 206 -10.81 4.35 -4.09
C THR A 206 -10.45 4.45 -2.61
N SER A 207 -10.91 3.48 -1.81
CA SER A 207 -10.46 3.30 -0.43
C SER A 207 -9.00 2.84 -0.41
N ASN A 208 -8.14 3.47 0.40
CA ASN A 208 -6.73 3.12 0.50
C ASN A 208 -6.41 2.52 1.87
N VAL A 209 -5.76 1.35 1.87
CA VAL A 209 -5.17 0.73 3.06
C VAL A 209 -3.73 0.30 2.74
N ALA A 210 -2.84 0.33 3.72
CA ALA A 210 -1.42 0.11 3.49
C ALA A 210 -0.74 -0.70 4.59
N ILE A 211 0.32 -1.36 4.22
CA ILE A 211 1.40 -1.80 5.09
C ILE A 211 2.71 -1.14 4.63
N TRP A 212 3.75 -1.29 5.39
CA TRP A 212 5.11 -0.93 4.96
C TRP A 212 5.93 -2.16 4.55
N ASP A 213 7.12 -1.90 3.99
CA ASP A 213 8.22 -2.85 3.90
C ASP A 213 9.51 -2.11 4.35
N ASP A 214 10.71 -2.54 3.95
CA ASP A 214 11.95 -1.96 4.47
C ASP A 214 12.12 -0.48 4.09
N HIS A 215 11.80 -0.08 2.88
CA HIS A 215 12.09 1.28 2.39
C HIS A 215 11.21 2.38 2.98
N ASP A 216 10.02 2.07 3.45
CA ASP A 216 9.18 3.02 4.20
C ASP A 216 9.21 2.79 5.73
N TYR A 217 9.94 1.76 6.18
CA TYR A 217 10.29 1.54 7.56
C TYR A 217 11.67 2.14 7.91
N GLY A 218 12.70 1.96 7.05
CA GLY A 218 14.07 2.39 7.31
C GLY A 218 15.03 2.14 6.15
N PRO A 219 16.30 1.82 6.43
CA PRO A 219 17.26 1.37 5.45
C PRO A 219 16.88 0.06 4.77
N ASN A 220 17.42 -0.19 3.57
CA ASN A 220 17.27 -1.47 2.88
C ASN A 220 17.57 -2.66 3.80
N ASP A 221 16.70 -3.68 3.79
CA ASP A 221 16.75 -4.87 4.65
C ASP A 221 16.66 -4.56 6.16
N ALA A 222 16.18 -3.40 6.58
CA ALA A 222 16.13 -3.01 7.99
C ALA A 222 15.29 -3.98 8.83
N ASP A 223 15.72 -4.17 10.06
CA ASP A 223 15.17 -5.10 11.04
C ASP A 223 14.84 -4.40 12.37
N LEU A 224 14.52 -5.16 13.40
CA LEU A 224 14.13 -4.66 14.72
C LEU A 224 15.20 -3.77 15.40
N SER A 225 16.44 -3.79 14.92
CA SER A 225 17.54 -2.99 15.47
C SER A 225 17.54 -1.56 14.94
N TYR A 226 16.74 -1.22 13.94
CA TYR A 226 16.63 0.14 13.42
C TYR A 226 16.15 1.11 14.52
N THR A 227 17.01 2.09 14.83
CA THR A 227 16.82 2.96 15.99
C THR A 227 15.66 3.94 15.83
N MET A 228 15.32 4.31 14.58
CA MET A 228 14.26 5.27 14.27
C MET A 228 12.90 4.61 13.96
N LYS A 229 12.75 3.32 14.25
CA LYS A 229 11.52 2.58 13.95
C LYS A 229 10.26 3.15 14.63
N GLY A 230 10.41 3.81 15.79
CA GLY A 230 9.31 4.48 16.48
C GLY A 230 8.80 5.69 15.72
N GLU A 231 9.71 6.49 15.17
CA GLU A 231 9.43 7.65 14.32
C GLU A 231 8.82 7.21 12.99
N ALA A 232 9.39 6.18 12.35
CA ALA A 232 8.84 5.59 11.14
C ALA A 232 7.38 5.14 11.34
N LEU A 233 7.09 4.45 12.45
CA LEU A 233 5.73 4.05 12.81
C LEU A 233 4.81 5.24 13.04
N THR A 234 5.30 6.28 13.70
CA THR A 234 4.55 7.52 13.94
C THR A 234 4.17 8.19 12.63
N LEU A 235 5.13 8.32 11.71
CA LEU A 235 4.91 8.88 10.38
C LEU A 235 3.97 8.00 9.56
N PHE A 236 4.18 6.69 9.51
CA PHE A 236 3.29 5.79 8.79
C PHE A 236 1.83 5.97 9.23
N ARG A 237 1.56 5.95 10.56
CA ARG A 237 0.22 6.15 11.12
C ARG A 237 -0.37 7.54 10.80
N ARG A 238 0.48 8.54 10.65
CA ARG A 238 0.08 9.92 10.31
C ARG A 238 -0.28 10.04 8.83
N TYR A 239 0.47 9.38 7.95
CA TYR A 239 0.32 9.50 6.50
C TYR A 239 -0.62 8.46 5.86
N TRP A 240 -1.11 7.52 6.62
CA TRP A 240 -2.11 6.55 6.18
C TRP A 240 -3.35 6.60 7.07
N ALA A 241 -4.51 6.23 6.50
CA ALA A 241 -5.78 6.20 7.23
C ALA A 241 -6.36 4.78 7.21
N ASN A 242 -5.60 3.83 7.76
CA ASN A 242 -6.04 2.45 7.96
C ASN A 242 -7.13 2.37 9.06
N PRO A 243 -7.93 1.29 9.08
CA PRO A 243 -8.93 1.11 10.13
C PRO A 243 -8.32 0.87 11.52
N SER A 244 -7.11 0.30 11.58
CA SER A 244 -6.38 0.01 12.82
C SER A 244 -4.88 -0.15 12.57
N TYR A 245 -4.09 -0.08 13.65
CA TYR A 245 -2.62 -0.21 13.63
C TYR A 245 -2.15 -0.92 14.89
N GLY A 246 -1.68 -2.18 14.76
CA GLY A 246 -1.16 -2.95 15.88
C GLY A 246 -2.18 -3.18 17.00
N LEU A 247 -1.65 -3.51 18.17
CA LEU A 247 -2.38 -3.61 19.43
C LEU A 247 -1.81 -2.60 20.42
N PRO A 248 -2.51 -2.23 21.50
CA PRO A 248 -2.03 -1.26 22.49
C PRO A 248 -0.63 -1.57 23.02
N GLU A 249 -0.35 -2.85 23.31
CA GLU A 249 0.95 -3.30 23.87
C GLU A 249 1.88 -3.93 22.80
N THR A 250 1.46 -3.93 21.53
CA THR A 250 2.23 -4.47 20.42
C THR A 250 2.11 -3.51 19.25
N PRO A 251 2.89 -2.41 19.26
CA PRO A 251 2.85 -1.42 18.19
C PRO A 251 3.27 -2.04 16.85
N GLY A 252 2.78 -1.48 15.73
CA GLY A 252 3.09 -1.93 14.38
C GLY A 252 2.08 -1.39 13.39
N VAL A 253 2.26 -1.70 12.11
CA VAL A 253 1.32 -1.33 11.05
C VAL A 253 0.27 -2.41 10.81
N PHE A 254 0.42 -3.58 11.46
CA PHE A 254 -0.51 -4.68 11.26
C PHE A 254 -1.93 -4.36 11.72
N GLY A 255 -2.90 -4.97 11.05
CA GLY A 255 -4.30 -4.75 11.34
C GLY A 255 -5.21 -5.55 10.42
N ARG A 256 -6.51 -5.28 10.49
CA ARG A 256 -7.52 -5.93 9.66
C ARG A 256 -8.40 -4.88 9.00
N ALA A 257 -8.61 -5.06 7.69
CA ALA A 257 -9.65 -4.38 6.92
C ALA A 257 -10.65 -5.41 6.40
N ARG A 258 -11.84 -4.96 6.02
CA ARG A 258 -12.85 -5.81 5.39
C ARG A 258 -13.47 -5.08 4.21
N PHE A 259 -13.58 -5.76 3.07
CA PHE A 259 -14.33 -5.28 1.92
C PHE A 259 -15.35 -6.34 1.53
N GLY A 260 -16.61 -6.06 1.84
CA GLY A 260 -17.71 -6.99 1.66
C GLY A 260 -17.52 -8.30 2.46
N ASP A 261 -17.35 -9.42 1.76
CA ASP A 261 -17.09 -10.75 2.33
C ASP A 261 -15.61 -11.19 2.21
N ILE A 262 -14.72 -10.23 2.02
CA ILE A 262 -13.26 -10.42 2.00
C ILE A 262 -12.66 -9.80 3.26
N ASP A 263 -11.96 -10.59 4.07
CA ASP A 263 -11.12 -10.08 5.15
C ASP A 263 -9.69 -9.92 4.65
N ILE A 264 -9.09 -8.76 4.95
CA ILE A 264 -7.71 -8.43 4.62
C ILE A 264 -6.93 -8.33 5.93
N PHE A 265 -5.95 -9.20 6.12
CA PHE A 265 -5.02 -9.20 7.24
C PHE A 265 -3.73 -8.52 6.78
N LEU A 266 -3.53 -7.31 7.23
CA LEU A 266 -2.35 -6.50 6.98
C LEU A 266 -1.28 -6.92 7.98
N LEU A 267 -0.08 -7.29 7.52
CA LEU A 267 1.02 -7.70 8.39
C LEU A 267 2.07 -6.60 8.48
N ASP A 268 2.89 -6.69 9.51
CA ASP A 268 4.08 -5.88 9.75
C ASP A 268 5.28 -6.81 9.81
N ASP A 269 6.07 -6.86 8.78
CA ASP A 269 7.22 -7.73 8.65
C ASP A 269 8.55 -7.05 9.01
N ARG A 270 8.50 -5.85 9.62
CA ARG A 270 9.69 -5.05 9.93
C ARG A 270 9.88 -4.78 11.42
N TYR A 271 8.86 -4.31 12.12
CA TYR A 271 8.99 -3.79 13.48
C TYR A 271 9.59 -4.79 14.48
N TYR A 272 9.30 -6.07 14.31
CA TYR A 272 9.75 -7.18 15.17
C TYR A 272 10.73 -8.12 14.46
N ARG A 273 11.09 -7.84 13.21
CA ARG A 273 11.90 -8.71 12.38
C ARG A 273 13.31 -8.91 12.95
N SER A 274 13.69 -10.14 13.18
CA SER A 274 15.08 -10.51 13.47
C SER A 274 15.96 -10.26 12.24
N ALA A 275 17.24 -9.92 12.45
CA ALA A 275 18.16 -9.70 11.33
C ALA A 275 18.22 -10.91 10.38
N ASN A 276 18.23 -10.65 9.07
CA ASN A 276 18.29 -11.70 8.05
C ASN A 276 19.47 -12.66 8.21
N LYS A 277 20.61 -12.14 8.69
CA LYS A 277 21.88 -12.87 8.86
C LYS A 277 21.96 -13.71 10.14
N LEU A 278 20.99 -13.58 11.07
CA LEU A 278 20.97 -14.45 12.23
C LEU A 278 20.78 -15.90 11.78
N LEU A 279 21.38 -16.83 12.52
CA LEU A 279 21.15 -18.26 12.30
C LEU A 279 19.66 -18.56 12.46
N ASP A 280 19.15 -19.40 11.58
CA ASP A 280 17.75 -19.81 11.66
C ASP A 280 17.51 -20.71 12.87
N GLY A 281 16.37 -20.55 13.51
CA GLY A 281 16.02 -21.26 14.73
C GLY A 281 14.72 -20.76 15.34
N PRO A 282 14.29 -21.34 16.47
CA PRO A 282 13.01 -21.04 17.10
C PRO A 282 12.88 -19.59 17.59
N ASP A 283 13.98 -18.91 17.87
CA ASP A 283 14.00 -17.54 18.37
C ASP A 283 14.09 -16.50 17.25
N LYS A 284 14.34 -16.92 16.01
CA LYS A 284 14.37 -16.04 14.85
C LYS A 284 12.97 -15.84 14.30
N THR A 285 12.50 -14.60 14.29
CA THR A 285 11.14 -14.24 13.89
C THR A 285 11.12 -13.16 12.84
N MET A 286 10.16 -13.23 11.91
CA MET A 286 9.83 -12.15 10.98
C MET A 286 8.75 -11.24 11.56
N PHE A 287 7.77 -11.81 12.26
CA PHE A 287 6.56 -11.09 12.70
C PHE A 287 6.51 -10.80 14.20
N GLY A 288 7.30 -11.52 14.99
CA GLY A 288 7.17 -11.51 16.45
C GLY A 288 5.98 -12.34 16.95
N ALA A 289 6.16 -12.93 18.14
CA ALA A 289 5.18 -13.87 18.70
C ALA A 289 3.78 -13.26 18.88
N LYS A 290 3.68 -12.00 19.30
CA LYS A 290 2.40 -11.34 19.58
C LYS A 290 1.59 -11.02 18.31
N GLN A 291 2.24 -10.61 17.24
CA GLN A 291 1.55 -10.42 15.96
C GLN A 291 1.06 -11.76 15.41
N LEU A 292 1.89 -12.82 15.47
CA LEU A 292 1.44 -14.15 15.03
C LEU A 292 0.31 -14.71 15.89
N GLU A 293 0.32 -14.48 17.19
CA GLU A 293 -0.80 -14.83 18.07
C GLU A 293 -2.09 -14.11 17.64
N TRP A 294 -2.00 -12.80 17.40
CA TRP A 294 -3.11 -12.00 16.88
C TRP A 294 -3.61 -12.54 15.53
N LEU A 295 -2.70 -12.78 14.57
CA LEU A 295 -3.07 -13.28 13.24
C LEU A 295 -3.79 -14.62 13.33
N LYS A 296 -3.26 -15.56 14.11
CA LYS A 296 -3.88 -16.88 14.32
C LYS A 296 -5.30 -16.77 14.86
N ASN A 297 -5.50 -15.97 15.90
CA ASN A 297 -6.82 -15.74 16.47
C ASN A 297 -7.76 -15.05 15.48
N ALA A 298 -7.27 -14.04 14.76
CA ALA A 298 -8.07 -13.28 13.78
C ALA A 298 -8.48 -14.15 12.58
N LEU A 299 -7.62 -15.05 12.11
CA LEU A 299 -7.92 -16.01 11.04
C LEU A 299 -9.01 -17.01 11.44
N VAL A 300 -8.93 -17.55 12.65
CA VAL A 300 -9.96 -18.49 13.20
C VAL A 300 -11.28 -17.77 13.45
N TYR A 301 -11.23 -16.54 13.97
CA TYR A 301 -12.42 -15.72 14.21
C TYR A 301 -13.13 -15.30 12.91
N SER A 302 -12.41 -15.22 11.81
CA SER A 302 -12.93 -14.76 10.52
C SER A 302 -13.88 -15.78 9.90
N SER A 303 -15.13 -15.38 9.67
CA SER A 303 -16.11 -16.12 8.89
C SER A 303 -16.10 -15.77 7.38
N ALA A 304 -15.21 -14.91 6.94
CA ALA A 304 -15.10 -14.52 5.53
C ALA A 304 -14.72 -15.74 4.66
N PRO A 305 -15.38 -15.95 3.51
CA PRO A 305 -15.03 -17.03 2.59
C PRO A 305 -13.67 -16.81 1.93
N ILE A 306 -13.20 -15.56 1.88
CA ILE A 306 -11.91 -15.18 1.30
C ILE A 306 -11.14 -14.37 2.34
N LYS A 307 -9.90 -14.76 2.58
CA LYS A 307 -8.98 -14.15 3.53
C LYS A 307 -7.68 -13.82 2.79
N LEU A 308 -7.43 -12.54 2.59
CA LEU A 308 -6.19 -12.04 2.00
C LEU A 308 -5.21 -11.74 3.13
N VAL A 309 -4.04 -12.38 3.11
CA VAL A 309 -2.95 -12.11 4.05
C VAL A 309 -1.89 -11.32 3.30
N VAL A 310 -1.69 -10.07 3.68
CA VAL A 310 -0.87 -9.08 2.97
C VAL A 310 0.43 -8.84 3.72
N ASN A 311 1.54 -8.99 3.02
CA ASN A 311 2.89 -8.78 3.54
C ASN A 311 3.76 -7.97 2.56
N GLY A 312 4.80 -7.33 3.04
CA GLY A 312 5.80 -6.67 2.20
C GLY A 312 6.63 -7.70 1.44
N SER A 313 7.45 -8.45 2.15
CA SER A 313 8.29 -9.52 1.60
C SER A 313 7.49 -10.79 1.29
N GLN A 314 8.02 -11.65 0.38
CA GLN A 314 7.41 -12.94 0.03
C GLN A 314 7.34 -13.91 1.21
N LEU A 315 6.25 -14.69 1.28
CA LEU A 315 5.96 -15.62 2.35
C LEU A 315 6.27 -17.09 2.00
N TRP A 316 5.94 -17.53 0.79
CA TRP A 316 6.00 -18.95 0.41
C TRP A 316 7.00 -19.25 -0.71
N ASN A 317 7.72 -18.26 -1.21
CA ASN A 317 8.75 -18.49 -2.23
C ASN A 317 9.97 -19.19 -1.62
N ARG A 318 10.17 -20.46 -2.00
CA ARG A 318 11.26 -21.30 -1.48
C ARG A 318 12.62 -21.03 -2.13
N VAL A 319 12.65 -20.37 -3.28
CA VAL A 319 13.89 -20.07 -4.00
C VAL A 319 14.39 -18.64 -3.79
N ASN A 320 13.62 -17.82 -3.08
CA ASN A 320 14.01 -16.46 -2.74
C ASN A 320 15.35 -16.43 -1.98
N ARG A 321 16.36 -15.79 -2.58
CA ARG A 321 17.72 -15.67 -2.03
C ARG A 321 17.94 -14.40 -1.22
N PHE A 322 16.98 -13.49 -1.21
CA PHE A 322 17.04 -12.19 -0.54
C PHE A 322 16.35 -12.28 0.82
N GLU A 323 15.27 -11.60 1.05
CA GLU A 323 14.60 -11.51 2.31
C GLU A 323 13.14 -11.99 2.26
N GLY A 324 12.87 -13.20 2.33
CA GLY A 324 11.53 -13.76 2.45
C GLY A 324 11.37 -14.51 3.76
N TRP A 325 10.15 -14.97 4.01
CA TRP A 325 9.89 -15.80 5.19
C TRP A 325 10.67 -17.13 5.19
N ASN A 326 11.15 -17.55 4.03
CA ASN A 326 12.05 -18.70 3.88
C ASN A 326 13.41 -18.52 4.58
N ARG A 327 13.71 -17.32 5.11
CA ARG A 327 14.87 -17.07 6.02
C ARG A 327 14.55 -17.33 7.50
N TYR A 328 13.30 -17.63 7.82
CA TYR A 328 12.74 -17.84 9.16
C TYR A 328 11.99 -19.17 9.17
N THR A 329 12.67 -20.26 8.80
CA THR A 329 12.03 -21.54 8.46
C THR A 329 11.32 -22.18 9.63
N ALA A 330 11.82 -21.98 10.87
CA ALA A 330 11.15 -22.49 12.07
C ALA A 330 9.77 -21.84 12.27
N GLU A 331 9.70 -20.51 12.16
CA GLU A 331 8.46 -19.76 12.30
C GLU A 331 7.46 -20.08 11.15
N GLN A 332 7.97 -20.10 9.90
CA GLN A 332 7.16 -20.39 8.71
C GLN A 332 6.53 -21.80 8.79
N ARG A 333 7.33 -22.81 9.12
CA ARG A 333 6.83 -24.20 9.28
C ARG A 333 5.82 -24.32 10.39
N ALA A 334 6.11 -23.75 11.56
CA ALA A 334 5.17 -23.77 12.69
C ALA A 334 3.82 -23.13 12.34
N PHE A 335 3.83 -22.05 11.54
CA PHE A 335 2.62 -21.42 11.06
C PHE A 335 1.89 -22.28 10.00
N ALA A 336 2.63 -22.87 9.04
CA ALA A 336 2.06 -23.78 8.04
C ALA A 336 1.37 -25.00 8.67
N ASP A 337 2.03 -25.63 9.65
CA ASP A 337 1.47 -26.77 10.41
C ASP A 337 0.23 -26.35 11.20
N TRP A 338 0.27 -25.17 11.81
CA TRP A 338 -0.88 -24.62 12.52
C TRP A 338 -2.07 -24.38 11.59
N LEU A 339 -1.86 -23.83 10.38
CA LEU A 339 -2.92 -23.62 9.38
C LEU A 339 -3.62 -24.95 9.02
N LEU A 340 -2.86 -26.04 8.87
CA LEU A 340 -3.38 -27.36 8.60
C LEU A 340 -4.16 -27.92 9.80
N ALA A 341 -3.57 -27.86 11.00
CA ALA A 341 -4.17 -28.37 12.22
C ALA A 341 -5.50 -27.67 12.57
N GLN A 342 -5.57 -26.36 12.37
CA GLN A 342 -6.78 -25.56 12.62
C GLN A 342 -7.75 -25.56 11.44
N ARG A 343 -7.38 -26.19 10.31
CA ARG A 343 -8.19 -26.24 9.07
C ARG A 343 -8.64 -24.85 8.62
N VAL A 344 -7.73 -23.88 8.62
CA VAL A 344 -8.02 -22.50 8.18
C VAL A 344 -8.29 -22.48 6.68
N GLU A 345 -9.47 -22.03 6.27
CA GLU A 345 -9.93 -22.03 4.88
C GLU A 345 -9.94 -20.63 4.26
N GLY A 346 -9.91 -20.56 2.90
CA GLY A 346 -10.12 -19.33 2.14
C GLY A 346 -8.89 -18.42 2.05
N LEU A 347 -7.66 -18.92 2.26
CA LEU A 347 -6.45 -18.11 2.28
C LEU A 347 -5.86 -17.88 0.90
N ILE A 348 -5.51 -16.62 0.62
CA ILE A 348 -4.63 -16.19 -0.46
C ILE A 348 -3.62 -15.20 0.16
N PHE A 349 -2.36 -15.34 -0.17
CA PHE A 349 -1.28 -14.47 0.29
C PHE A 349 -0.92 -13.46 -0.79
N LEU A 350 -0.58 -12.24 -0.37
CA LEU A 350 -0.19 -11.14 -1.25
C LEU A 350 1.14 -10.59 -0.77
N SER A 351 2.05 -10.34 -1.69
CA SER A 351 3.39 -9.80 -1.38
C SER A 351 3.89 -8.80 -2.41
N GLY A 352 4.90 -8.01 -2.03
CA GLY A 352 5.58 -7.01 -2.82
C GLY A 352 7.07 -7.28 -3.03
N ASP A 353 7.93 -6.28 -2.79
CA ASP A 353 9.39 -6.31 -2.69
C ASP A 353 10.15 -6.68 -3.99
N ARG A 354 9.74 -7.71 -4.71
CA ARG A 354 10.58 -8.49 -5.63
C ARG A 354 10.87 -7.85 -6.98
N HIS A 355 10.18 -6.75 -7.33
CA HIS A 355 10.34 -6.04 -8.59
C HIS A 355 9.98 -6.86 -9.84
N PHE A 356 9.10 -7.85 -9.67
CA PHE A 356 8.44 -8.64 -10.71
C PHE A 356 7.04 -9.07 -10.22
N SER A 357 6.25 -9.65 -11.12
CA SER A 357 4.97 -10.28 -10.77
C SER A 357 5.07 -11.78 -10.94
N GLU A 358 4.50 -12.54 -10.01
CA GLU A 358 4.29 -13.97 -10.13
C GLU A 358 3.12 -14.45 -9.28
N LEU A 359 2.58 -15.61 -9.64
CA LEU A 359 1.65 -16.36 -8.82
C LEU A 359 2.28 -17.70 -8.43
N LEU A 360 2.45 -17.91 -7.15
CA LEU A 360 2.87 -19.21 -6.60
C LEU A 360 1.64 -20.03 -6.22
N LYS A 361 1.73 -21.35 -6.46
CA LYS A 361 0.79 -22.36 -5.98
C LYS A 361 1.58 -23.43 -5.23
N VAL A 362 1.54 -23.37 -3.92
CA VAL A 362 2.28 -24.28 -3.03
C VAL A 362 1.37 -25.42 -2.58
N ASP A 363 1.55 -26.59 -3.15
CA ASP A 363 0.78 -27.77 -2.78
C ASP A 363 1.14 -28.28 -1.39
N ARG A 364 0.12 -28.70 -0.62
CA ARG A 364 0.24 -29.20 0.75
C ARG A 364 -0.43 -30.56 0.89
N VAL A 365 0.28 -31.49 1.53
CA VAL A 365 -0.31 -32.79 1.89
C VAL A 365 -1.40 -32.59 2.96
N GLY A 366 -2.60 -33.08 2.71
CA GLY A 366 -3.72 -32.98 3.63
C GLY A 366 -4.45 -31.62 3.67
N GLY A 367 -4.09 -30.69 2.79
CA GLY A 367 -4.73 -29.38 2.66
C GLY A 367 -4.96 -28.97 1.21
N TYR A 368 -5.62 -27.86 1.01
CA TYR A 368 -5.69 -27.18 -0.28
C TYR A 368 -4.38 -26.42 -0.54
N PRO A 369 -4.02 -26.11 -1.82
CA PRO A 369 -2.81 -25.38 -2.13
C PRO A 369 -2.87 -23.94 -1.58
N LEU A 370 -1.73 -23.42 -1.10
CA LEU A 370 -1.61 -21.99 -0.79
C LEU A 370 -1.24 -21.24 -2.07
N TYR A 371 -1.92 -20.13 -2.30
CA TYR A 371 -1.57 -19.20 -3.37
C TYR A 371 -0.88 -17.96 -2.79
N GLU A 372 0.17 -17.49 -3.44
CA GLU A 372 0.80 -16.20 -3.16
C GLU A 372 0.93 -15.41 -4.45
N PHE A 373 0.33 -14.22 -4.49
CA PHE A 373 0.44 -13.30 -5.60
C PHE A 373 1.42 -12.18 -5.23
N THR A 374 2.59 -12.18 -5.87
CA THR A 374 3.59 -11.11 -5.77
C THR A 374 3.31 -10.06 -6.83
N SER A 375 3.13 -8.79 -6.42
CA SER A 375 2.81 -7.67 -7.32
C SER A 375 3.74 -6.47 -7.04
N SER A 376 4.80 -6.36 -7.83
CA SER A 376 5.89 -5.40 -7.75
C SER A 376 6.59 -5.28 -9.11
N PRO A 377 7.18 -4.13 -9.50
CA PRO A 377 7.06 -2.83 -8.86
C PRO A 377 5.98 -1.96 -9.50
N LEU A 378 5.49 -0.96 -8.76
CA LEU A 378 4.67 0.10 -9.36
C LEU A 378 5.54 1.01 -10.24
N THR A 379 6.50 1.71 -9.66
CA THR A 379 7.31 2.71 -10.38
C THR A 379 8.81 2.59 -10.15
N SER A 380 9.28 1.69 -9.28
CA SER A 380 10.70 1.42 -9.15
C SER A 380 11.24 0.59 -10.33
N GLY A 381 12.52 0.24 -10.32
CA GLY A 381 13.15 -0.58 -11.35
C GLY A 381 12.62 -2.01 -11.33
N THR A 382 12.62 -2.68 -12.46
CA THR A 382 12.32 -4.11 -12.55
C THR A 382 13.58 -4.94 -12.26
N PHE A 383 13.40 -6.14 -11.73
CA PHE A 383 14.50 -7.05 -11.43
C PHE A 383 14.13 -8.48 -11.84
N ASP A 384 15.04 -9.16 -12.53
CA ASP A 384 14.92 -10.57 -12.95
C ASP A 384 15.99 -11.40 -12.24
N PRO A 385 15.71 -11.95 -11.04
CA PRO A 385 16.69 -12.69 -10.28
C PRO A 385 17.03 -14.03 -10.96
N PRO A 386 18.32 -14.39 -11.07
CA PRO A 386 18.72 -15.67 -11.61
C PRO A 386 18.13 -16.84 -10.83
N GLY A 387 17.45 -17.74 -11.55
CA GLY A 387 16.87 -18.96 -11.00
C GLY A 387 15.44 -18.85 -10.51
N GLU A 388 14.80 -17.67 -10.56
CA GLU A 388 13.40 -17.52 -10.19
C GLU A 388 12.49 -18.41 -11.02
N LEU A 389 12.64 -18.39 -12.34
CA LEU A 389 11.87 -19.25 -13.26
C LEU A 389 12.04 -20.77 -13.01
N ALA A 390 13.05 -21.18 -12.25
CA ALA A 390 13.22 -22.58 -11.86
C ALA A 390 12.39 -22.96 -10.62
N ASN A 391 11.66 -22.02 -10.03
CA ASN A 391 10.77 -22.29 -8.91
C ASN A 391 9.59 -23.17 -9.39
N PRO A 392 9.47 -24.43 -8.88
CA PRO A 392 8.41 -25.34 -9.32
C PRO A 392 7.00 -24.92 -8.89
N ASP A 393 6.90 -23.95 -7.98
CA ASP A 393 5.61 -23.48 -7.48
C ASP A 393 5.01 -22.36 -8.33
N ILE A 394 5.77 -21.79 -9.29
CA ILE A 394 5.23 -20.75 -10.18
C ILE A 394 4.13 -21.36 -11.07
N VAL A 395 2.96 -20.72 -11.05
CA VAL A 395 1.90 -21.00 -12.01
C VAL A 395 2.37 -20.57 -13.41
N ALA A 396 2.36 -21.50 -14.35
CA ALA A 396 2.90 -21.25 -15.69
C ALA A 396 2.29 -20.00 -16.34
N GLY A 397 3.13 -19.14 -16.88
CA GLY A 397 2.74 -17.91 -17.59
C GLY A 397 2.43 -16.72 -16.69
N THR A 398 2.67 -16.81 -15.37
CA THR A 398 2.40 -15.68 -14.43
C THR A 398 3.64 -14.87 -14.04
N TYR A 399 4.84 -15.30 -14.43
CA TYR A 399 6.07 -14.57 -14.16
C TYR A 399 6.27 -13.44 -15.17
N VAL A 400 6.29 -12.19 -14.69
CA VAL A 400 6.38 -10.98 -15.54
C VAL A 400 7.32 -9.97 -14.92
N VAL A 401 8.36 -9.59 -15.66
CA VAL A 401 9.35 -8.58 -15.26
C VAL A 401 9.03 -7.25 -15.94
N LYS A 402 8.03 -6.56 -15.41
CA LYS A 402 7.58 -5.24 -15.86
C LYS A 402 7.12 -4.41 -14.65
N ARG A 403 7.05 -3.08 -14.82
CA ARG A 403 6.23 -2.25 -13.93
C ARG A 403 4.78 -2.67 -14.07
N GLN A 404 4.13 -2.94 -12.96
CA GLN A 404 2.82 -3.58 -12.98
C GLN A 404 2.07 -3.37 -11.67
N PHE A 405 0.78 -3.63 -11.72
CA PHE A 405 -0.10 -3.73 -10.57
C PHE A 405 -0.98 -4.97 -10.67
N GLY A 406 -1.42 -5.47 -9.53
CA GLY A 406 -2.36 -6.58 -9.48
C GLY A 406 -3.80 -6.11 -9.29
N MET A 407 -4.74 -6.93 -9.77
CA MET A 407 -6.16 -6.80 -9.45
C MET A 407 -6.70 -8.13 -8.93
N ILE A 408 -7.49 -8.06 -7.89
CA ILE A 408 -8.24 -9.19 -7.34
C ILE A 408 -9.72 -8.89 -7.57
N ARG A 409 -10.37 -9.68 -8.45
CA ARG A 409 -11.80 -9.54 -8.72
C ARG A 409 -12.57 -10.71 -8.17
N VAL A 410 -13.49 -10.42 -7.28
CA VAL A 410 -14.35 -11.44 -6.65
C VAL A 410 -15.76 -11.27 -7.18
N THR A 411 -16.29 -12.34 -7.80
CA THR A 411 -17.62 -12.35 -8.41
C THR A 411 -18.40 -13.61 -8.02
N GLY A 412 -19.66 -13.69 -8.44
CA GLY A 412 -20.52 -14.81 -8.13
C GLY A 412 -21.23 -14.67 -6.78
N PRO A 413 -22.15 -15.59 -6.45
CA PRO A 413 -22.88 -15.54 -5.20
C PRO A 413 -21.98 -15.79 -3.98
N GLY A 414 -22.34 -15.26 -2.81
CA GLY A 414 -21.50 -15.33 -1.60
C GLY A 414 -21.17 -16.75 -1.11
N ASN A 415 -21.91 -17.77 -1.55
CA ASN A 415 -21.63 -19.17 -1.25
C ASN A 415 -20.87 -19.92 -2.39
N ASP A 416 -20.59 -19.28 -3.52
CA ASP A 416 -19.81 -19.83 -4.63
C ASP A 416 -19.04 -18.72 -5.35
N ARG A 417 -18.14 -18.04 -4.60
CA ARG A 417 -17.29 -16.97 -5.14
C ARG A 417 -16.27 -17.50 -6.12
N THR A 418 -16.05 -16.74 -7.18
CA THR A 418 -14.91 -16.86 -8.10
C THR A 418 -13.97 -15.70 -7.86
N ILE A 419 -12.69 -16.00 -7.73
CA ILE A 419 -11.61 -15.05 -7.48
C ILE A 419 -10.73 -15.04 -8.73
N ALA A 420 -10.68 -13.93 -9.45
CA ALA A 420 -9.73 -13.71 -10.53
C ALA A 420 -8.55 -12.88 -10.00
N LEU A 421 -7.35 -13.44 -10.09
CA LEU A 421 -6.09 -12.76 -9.86
C LEU A 421 -5.54 -12.32 -11.22
N GLU A 422 -5.25 -11.04 -11.37
CA GLU A 422 -4.87 -10.43 -12.65
C GLU A 422 -3.66 -9.53 -12.45
N SER A 423 -2.67 -9.61 -13.34
CA SER A 423 -1.54 -8.67 -13.41
C SER A 423 -1.70 -7.79 -14.65
N TYR A 424 -1.51 -6.50 -14.48
CA TYR A 424 -1.57 -5.49 -15.54
C TYR A 424 -0.27 -4.71 -15.56
N ASP A 425 0.25 -4.37 -16.73
CA ASP A 425 1.41 -3.49 -16.82
C ASP A 425 1.05 -2.02 -16.53
N GLN A 426 2.04 -1.16 -16.53
CA GLN A 426 1.90 0.27 -16.21
C GLN A 426 0.91 1.03 -17.11
N LYS A 427 0.57 0.48 -18.29
CA LYS A 427 -0.43 1.07 -19.20
C LYS A 427 -1.83 0.49 -19.00
N GLY A 428 -1.97 -0.51 -18.14
CA GLY A 428 -3.22 -1.20 -17.88
C GLY A 428 -3.51 -2.36 -18.84
N ASP A 429 -2.49 -2.84 -19.56
CA ASP A 429 -2.59 -4.00 -20.43
C ASP A 429 -2.46 -5.28 -19.62
N LEU A 430 -3.42 -6.21 -19.77
CA LEU A 430 -3.44 -7.48 -19.04
C LEU A 430 -2.22 -8.33 -19.42
N GLN A 431 -1.46 -8.77 -18.42
CA GLN A 431 -0.31 -9.64 -18.60
C GLN A 431 -0.68 -11.11 -18.37
N TRP A 432 -1.42 -11.39 -17.31
CA TRP A 432 -1.95 -12.73 -17.03
C TRP A 432 -3.20 -12.65 -16.14
N ARG A 433 -4.00 -13.71 -16.18
CA ARG A 433 -5.18 -13.92 -15.32
C ARG A 433 -5.24 -15.37 -14.88
N HIS A 434 -5.53 -15.60 -13.61
CA HIS A 434 -5.74 -16.90 -13.02
C HIS A 434 -7.01 -16.90 -12.18
N GLU A 435 -7.87 -17.91 -12.34
CA GLU A 435 -9.13 -18.01 -11.59
C GLU A 435 -9.07 -19.12 -10.56
N ILE A 436 -9.59 -18.83 -9.37
CA ILE A 436 -9.70 -19.74 -8.24
C ILE A 436 -11.16 -19.71 -7.77
N ARG A 437 -11.76 -20.88 -7.54
CA ARG A 437 -13.04 -20.95 -6.84
C ARG A 437 -12.82 -20.93 -5.35
N ALA A 438 -13.61 -20.17 -4.58
CA ALA A 438 -13.46 -20.12 -3.12
C ALA A 438 -13.57 -21.53 -2.49
N ARG A 439 -14.37 -22.44 -3.07
CA ARG A 439 -14.46 -23.84 -2.64
C ARG A 439 -13.17 -24.64 -2.82
N ASP A 440 -12.28 -24.24 -3.73
CA ASP A 440 -10.99 -24.91 -3.96
C ASP A 440 -9.95 -24.49 -2.90
N LEU A 441 -10.27 -23.47 -2.09
CA LEU A 441 -9.55 -23.02 -0.90
C LEU A 441 -10.13 -23.60 0.41
N MET A 442 -10.83 -24.72 0.32
CA MET A 442 -11.48 -25.39 1.45
C MET A 442 -10.93 -26.82 1.62
N PHE A 443 -10.97 -27.30 2.85
CA PHE A 443 -10.64 -28.70 3.10
C PHE A 443 -11.76 -29.63 2.62
N THR A 444 -11.39 -30.73 2.01
CA THR A 444 -12.34 -31.76 1.61
C THR A 444 -13.13 -32.22 2.85
N ARG A 445 -14.45 -32.07 2.80
CA ARG A 445 -15.34 -32.61 3.85
C ARG A 445 -15.35 -34.12 3.70
N GLN A 446 -14.79 -34.83 4.67
CA GLN A 446 -15.05 -36.27 4.76
C GLN A 446 -16.56 -36.44 4.95
N ARG A 447 -17.23 -37.06 3.99
CA ARG A 447 -18.58 -37.53 4.22
C ARG A 447 -18.52 -38.60 5.32
N THR A 448 -18.85 -38.23 6.55
CA THR A 448 -19.20 -39.21 7.58
C THR A 448 -20.36 -40.03 7.02
N ARG A 449 -20.11 -41.28 6.73
CA ARG A 449 -21.12 -42.27 6.38
C ARG A 449 -21.93 -42.60 7.62
#